data_2b336c3b43e01b2d48963d980e1a0196
#
_entry.id   2b336c3b43e01b2d48963d980e1a0196
#
_cell.length_a   1.000
_cell.length_b   1.000
_cell.length_c   1.000
_cell.angle_alpha   90.00
_cell.angle_beta   90.00
_cell.angle_gamma   90.00
#
_symmetry.space_group_name_H-M   'P 1'
#
loop_
_entity.id
_entity.type
_entity.pdbx_description
1 polymer ?
#
loop_
_entity_poly.entity_id
_entity_poly.type
_entity_poly.pdbx_seq_one_letter_code
_entity_poly.pdbx_strand_id
1 'polypeptide(L)'
;IKKLFSDQKQILKNIRIKNKTLSQNFKLNILKELSNSNNISSKLKISNASINSKEIKKNNVFFAIRGKKKDGNLFVKEAFIKGASLAIVNNQKKTKKKIVVKDTLKFLTEASSILRDNLTSKIISITGSCGKTSLKELAGKSLNKISQTTYSPKSFNNKFGVPLSLFNLKKDDDFGVFEV
;
A
#
# COMPACT_ATOMS: atom_id res chain seq x y z
N ILE A 1 -16.37 -2.74 -18.94
CA ILE A 1 -15.20 -1.83 -18.83
C ILE A 1 -15.68 -0.42 -18.46
N LYS A 2 -16.60 0.25 -19.21
CA LYS A 2 -17.09 1.63 -18.92
C LYS A 2 -17.71 1.77 -17.51
N LYS A 3 -18.49 0.78 -17.04
CA LYS A 3 -19.11 0.79 -15.70
C LYS A 3 -18.05 0.70 -14.58
N LEU A 4 -17.01 -0.11 -14.77
CA LEU A 4 -15.91 -0.24 -13.80
C LEU A 4 -15.13 1.09 -13.63
N PHE A 5 -14.88 1.81 -14.73
CA PHE A 5 -14.24 3.14 -14.70
C PHE A 5 -15.12 4.22 -14.06
N SER A 6 -16.44 4.13 -14.25
CA SER A 6 -17.41 5.01 -13.61
C SER A 6 -17.40 4.83 -12.09
N ASP A 7 -17.43 3.58 -11.62
CA ASP A 7 -17.46 3.26 -10.20
C ASP A 7 -16.16 3.67 -9.50
N GLN A 8 -15.01 3.47 -10.15
CA GLN A 8 -13.71 3.96 -9.64
C GLN A 8 -13.66 5.50 -9.56
N LYS A 9 -14.15 6.22 -10.58
CA LYS A 9 -14.24 7.68 -10.55
C LYS A 9 -15.16 8.19 -9.43
N GLN A 10 -16.27 7.50 -9.18
CA GLN A 10 -17.18 7.88 -8.10
C GLN A 10 -16.57 7.62 -6.72
N ILE A 11 -15.87 6.49 -6.54
CA ILE A 11 -15.11 6.18 -5.31
C ILE A 11 -14.04 7.25 -5.09
N LEU A 12 -13.26 7.60 -6.11
CA LEU A 12 -12.23 8.65 -6.05
C LEU A 12 -12.84 10.02 -5.68
N LYS A 13 -13.99 10.37 -6.25
CA LYS A 13 -14.69 11.63 -5.95
C LYS A 13 -15.16 11.67 -4.50
N ASN A 14 -15.72 10.59 -4.00
CA ASN A 14 -16.18 10.48 -2.61
C ASN A 14 -15.02 10.52 -1.60
N ILE A 15 -13.89 9.88 -1.93
CA ILE A 15 -12.66 9.94 -1.14
C ILE A 15 -12.10 11.36 -1.12
N ARG A 16 -12.03 12.07 -2.26
CA ARG A 16 -11.59 13.46 -2.35
C ARG A 16 -12.46 14.43 -1.56
N ILE A 17 -13.77 14.25 -1.56
CA ILE A 17 -14.71 15.13 -0.86
C ILE A 17 -14.60 14.95 0.66
N LYS A 18 -14.43 13.72 1.16
CA LYS A 18 -14.25 13.42 2.59
C LYS A 18 -12.88 13.78 3.14
N ASN A 19 -11.85 13.86 2.30
CA ASN A 19 -10.45 14.00 2.71
C ASN A 19 -9.87 15.41 2.50
N LYS A 20 -10.70 16.45 2.50
CA LYS A 20 -10.18 17.85 2.56
C LYS A 20 -9.28 18.10 3.77
N THR A 21 -9.37 17.25 4.80
CA THR A 21 -8.41 17.07 5.89
C THR A 21 -7.99 15.61 5.92
N LEU A 22 -6.83 15.28 5.36
CA LEU A 22 -6.25 13.93 5.40
C LEU A 22 -6.13 13.48 6.87
N SER A 23 -7.06 12.63 7.31
CA SER A 23 -7.09 12.10 8.67
C SER A 23 -5.86 11.22 8.92
N GLN A 24 -5.47 11.07 10.21
CA GLN A 24 -4.39 10.16 10.61
C GLN A 24 -4.60 8.71 10.13
N ASN A 25 -5.82 8.35 9.72
CA ASN A 25 -6.20 7.01 9.25
C ASN A 25 -6.51 6.92 7.75
N PHE A 26 -5.95 7.84 6.95
CA PHE A 26 -6.17 7.94 5.51
C PHE A 26 -6.05 6.58 4.77
N LYS A 27 -4.97 5.83 5.01
CA LYS A 27 -4.76 4.50 4.41
C LYS A 27 -5.86 3.50 4.81
N LEU A 28 -6.28 3.51 6.07
CA LEU A 28 -7.37 2.65 6.54
C LEU A 28 -8.69 2.98 5.85
N ASN A 29 -8.99 4.26 5.67
CA ASN A 29 -10.21 4.69 5.00
C ASN A 29 -10.25 4.21 3.55
N ILE A 30 -9.15 4.34 2.80
CA ILE A 30 -9.05 3.81 1.43
C ILE A 30 -9.34 2.30 1.42
N LEU A 31 -8.71 1.53 2.31
CA LEU A 31 -8.89 0.09 2.36
C LEU A 31 -10.34 -0.31 2.71
N LYS A 32 -10.98 0.42 3.63
CA LYS A 32 -12.37 0.17 4.03
C LYS A 32 -13.36 0.48 2.91
N GLU A 33 -13.21 1.63 2.27
CA GLU A 33 -14.10 2.08 1.19
C GLU A 33 -13.95 1.18 -0.03
N LEU A 34 -12.73 0.87 -0.45
CA LEU A 34 -12.47 0.01 -1.60
C LEU A 34 -13.00 -1.43 -1.41
N SER A 35 -13.01 -1.92 -0.16
CA SER A 35 -13.48 -3.27 0.17
C SER A 35 -14.94 -3.33 0.64
N ASN A 36 -15.62 -2.19 0.78
CA ASN A 36 -16.94 -2.07 1.42
C ASN A 36 -16.99 -2.76 2.80
N SER A 37 -15.88 -2.67 3.58
CA SER A 37 -15.73 -3.38 4.85
C SER A 37 -16.08 -2.49 6.04
N ASN A 38 -17.34 -2.53 6.49
CA ASN A 38 -17.81 -1.77 7.65
C ASN A 38 -17.44 -2.42 9.00
N ASN A 39 -17.05 -3.70 9.00
CA ASN A 39 -16.70 -4.46 10.20
C ASN A 39 -15.29 -4.13 10.76
N ILE A 40 -14.49 -3.38 10.03
CA ILE A 40 -13.14 -2.99 10.44
C ILE A 40 -13.19 -1.78 11.37
N SER A 41 -12.57 -1.90 12.54
CA SER A 41 -12.54 -0.82 13.54
C SER A 41 -11.82 0.43 12.99
N SER A 42 -12.46 1.59 13.10
CA SER A 42 -11.86 2.89 12.72
C SER A 42 -10.74 3.34 13.67
N LYS A 43 -10.59 2.68 14.83
CA LYS A 43 -9.51 2.93 15.80
C LYS A 43 -8.17 2.29 15.40
N LEU A 44 -8.15 1.40 14.39
CA LEU A 44 -6.91 0.81 13.91
C LEU A 44 -6.01 1.88 13.29
N LYS A 45 -4.75 1.89 13.73
CA LYS A 45 -3.70 2.72 13.10
C LYS A 45 -2.99 1.90 12.04
N ILE A 46 -2.80 2.49 10.86
CA ILE A 46 -2.07 1.88 9.76
C ILE A 46 -0.93 2.80 9.35
N SER A 47 0.30 2.28 9.40
CA SER A 47 1.50 2.98 8.94
C SER A 47 1.90 2.53 7.54
N ASN A 48 2.53 1.37 7.44
CA ASN A 48 3.07 0.80 6.22
C ASN A 48 2.42 -0.53 5.88
N ALA A 49 2.72 -1.05 4.70
CA ALA A 49 2.32 -2.38 4.26
C ALA A 49 3.54 -3.27 4.00
N SER A 50 3.35 -4.57 4.15
CA SER A 50 4.29 -5.59 3.69
C SER A 50 3.54 -6.80 3.14
N ILE A 51 4.18 -7.49 2.19
CA ILE A 51 3.79 -8.80 1.68
C ILE A 51 4.61 -9.94 2.29
N ASN A 52 5.60 -9.59 3.12
CA ASN A 52 6.47 -10.52 3.83
C ASN A 52 6.15 -10.48 5.34
N SER A 53 5.63 -11.57 5.89
CA SER A 53 5.30 -11.68 7.31
C SER A 53 6.50 -11.41 8.22
N LYS A 54 7.71 -11.75 7.77
CA LYS A 54 8.96 -11.54 8.53
C LYS A 54 9.34 -10.07 8.67
N GLU A 55 8.91 -9.21 7.76
CA GLU A 55 9.23 -7.77 7.73
C GLU A 55 8.10 -6.90 8.36
N ILE A 56 7.06 -7.52 8.86
CA ILE A 56 5.96 -6.83 9.54
C ILE A 56 6.46 -6.14 10.81
N LYS A 57 6.03 -4.89 10.96
CA LYS A 57 6.22 -4.05 12.15
C LYS A 57 4.85 -3.64 12.73
N LYS A 58 4.86 -3.09 13.94
CA LYS A 58 3.65 -2.57 14.60
C LYS A 58 2.89 -1.60 13.68
N ASN A 59 1.59 -1.76 13.63
CA ASN A 59 0.66 -0.97 12.79
C ASN A 59 0.81 -1.19 11.28
N ASN A 60 1.49 -2.23 10.83
CA ASN A 60 1.53 -2.54 9.40
C ASN A 60 0.25 -3.26 8.95
N VAL A 61 -0.04 -3.11 7.65
CA VAL A 61 -0.99 -3.98 6.93
C VAL A 61 -0.22 -5.10 6.27
N PHE A 62 -0.67 -6.32 6.46
CA PHE A 62 -0.15 -7.49 5.76
C PHE A 62 -1.03 -7.81 4.54
N PHE A 63 -0.45 -7.78 3.34
CA PHE A 63 -1.12 -8.24 2.13
C PHE A 63 -0.75 -9.71 1.88
N ALA A 64 -1.68 -10.62 2.12
CA ALA A 64 -1.50 -12.06 1.94
C ALA A 64 -1.58 -12.45 0.46
N ILE A 65 -0.54 -12.11 -0.31
CA ILE A 65 -0.51 -12.38 -1.74
C ILE A 65 -0.24 -13.85 -2.00
N ARG A 66 -1.03 -14.46 -2.89
CA ARG A 66 -0.80 -15.81 -3.37
C ARG A 66 0.26 -15.79 -4.48
N GLY A 67 1.44 -16.30 -4.17
CA GLY A 67 2.53 -16.46 -5.11
C GLY A 67 2.50 -17.83 -5.83
N LYS A 68 3.41 -18.04 -6.78
CA LYS A 68 3.54 -19.34 -7.49
C LYS A 68 3.98 -20.47 -6.54
N LYS A 69 4.85 -20.21 -5.58
CA LYS A 69 5.43 -21.22 -4.68
C LYS A 69 4.86 -21.20 -3.27
N LYS A 70 4.30 -20.08 -2.82
CA LYS A 70 3.81 -19.90 -1.45
C LYS A 70 2.50 -19.12 -1.46
N ASP A 71 1.57 -19.52 -0.58
CA ASP A 71 0.33 -18.78 -0.33
C ASP A 71 0.53 -17.88 0.89
N GLY A 72 0.42 -16.56 0.68
CA GLY A 72 0.53 -15.56 1.76
C GLY A 72 -0.49 -15.75 2.87
N ASN A 73 -1.63 -16.37 2.59
CA ASN A 73 -2.66 -16.62 3.60
C ASN A 73 -2.19 -17.53 4.75
N LEU A 74 -1.19 -18.38 4.51
CA LEU A 74 -0.60 -19.24 5.53
C LEU A 74 0.18 -18.44 6.59
N PHE A 75 0.64 -17.25 6.25
CA PHE A 75 1.49 -16.41 7.12
C PHE A 75 0.72 -15.32 7.86
N VAL A 76 -0.60 -15.28 7.76
CA VAL A 76 -1.44 -14.25 8.41
C VAL A 76 -1.31 -14.28 9.93
N LYS A 77 -1.25 -15.48 10.54
CA LYS A 77 -1.07 -15.64 11.99
C LYS A 77 0.28 -15.06 12.43
N GLU A 78 1.35 -15.40 11.71
CA GLU A 78 2.70 -14.86 11.97
C GLU A 78 2.74 -13.33 11.84
N ALA A 79 2.10 -12.77 10.80
CA ALA A 79 2.02 -11.33 10.61
C ALA A 79 1.34 -10.62 11.79
N PHE A 80 0.25 -11.18 12.34
CA PHE A 80 -0.40 -10.62 13.53
C PHE A 80 0.48 -10.71 14.78
N ILE A 81 1.19 -11.81 14.99
CA ILE A 81 2.14 -11.98 16.12
C ILE A 81 3.22 -10.89 16.03
N LYS A 82 3.69 -10.56 14.85
CA LYS A 82 4.70 -9.51 14.61
C LYS A 82 4.17 -8.09 14.64
N GLY A 83 2.86 -7.89 14.83
CA GLY A 83 2.27 -6.58 15.06
C GLY A 83 1.50 -5.99 13.88
N ALA A 84 1.10 -6.80 12.90
CA ALA A 84 0.15 -6.33 11.89
C ALA A 84 -1.15 -5.88 12.55
N SER A 85 -1.64 -4.70 12.19
CA SER A 85 -2.95 -4.21 12.64
C SER A 85 -4.09 -4.76 11.79
N LEU A 86 -3.83 -5.04 10.53
CA LEU A 86 -4.80 -5.47 9.54
C LEU A 86 -4.16 -6.45 8.56
N ALA A 87 -4.90 -7.44 8.11
CA ALA A 87 -4.51 -8.31 7.00
C ALA A 87 -5.53 -8.24 5.86
N ILE A 88 -5.03 -8.14 4.64
CA ILE A 88 -5.81 -8.29 3.41
C ILE A 88 -5.60 -9.72 2.93
N VAL A 89 -6.67 -10.48 2.81
CA VAL A 89 -6.63 -11.93 2.59
C VAL A 89 -7.63 -12.36 1.51
N ASN A 90 -7.44 -13.55 0.96
CA ASN A 90 -8.45 -14.23 0.17
C ASN A 90 -8.80 -15.58 0.82
N ASN A 91 -9.98 -16.13 0.53
CA ASN A 91 -10.44 -17.44 1.01
C ASN A 91 -10.35 -17.66 2.54
N GLN A 92 -10.54 -16.60 3.34
CA GLN A 92 -10.56 -16.68 4.79
C GLN A 92 -11.85 -16.09 5.36
N LYS A 93 -12.18 -16.42 6.63
CA LYS A 93 -13.31 -15.82 7.34
C LYS A 93 -13.03 -14.34 7.63
N LYS A 94 -14.04 -13.49 7.41
CA LYS A 94 -14.01 -12.07 7.80
C LYS A 94 -13.88 -11.94 9.31
N THR A 95 -13.06 -11.01 9.76
CA THR A 95 -12.92 -10.65 11.18
C THR A 95 -12.71 -9.14 11.32
N LYS A 96 -12.73 -8.62 12.55
CA LYS A 96 -12.45 -7.19 12.81
C LYS A 96 -11.04 -6.71 12.40
N LYS A 97 -10.14 -7.64 12.05
CA LYS A 97 -8.75 -7.36 11.63
C LYS A 97 -8.41 -7.95 10.25
N LYS A 98 -9.41 -8.45 9.51
CA LYS A 98 -9.20 -9.02 8.17
C LYS A 98 -10.18 -8.45 7.18
N ILE A 99 -9.68 -7.93 6.07
CA ILE A 99 -10.43 -7.60 4.86
C ILE A 99 -10.28 -8.78 3.90
N VAL A 100 -11.40 -9.33 3.44
CA VAL A 100 -11.42 -10.46 2.52
C VAL A 100 -11.73 -9.94 1.12
N VAL A 101 -10.84 -10.24 0.18
CA VAL A 101 -10.94 -9.81 -1.22
C VAL A 101 -10.73 -10.99 -2.17
N LYS A 102 -11.19 -10.89 -3.40
CA LYS A 102 -11.00 -11.95 -4.41
C LYS A 102 -9.52 -12.09 -4.81
N ASP A 103 -8.86 -10.97 -5.04
CA ASP A 103 -7.45 -10.91 -5.46
C ASP A 103 -6.72 -9.85 -4.64
N THR A 104 -5.79 -10.30 -3.80
CA THR A 104 -5.03 -9.43 -2.89
C THR A 104 -4.02 -8.54 -3.62
N LEU A 105 -3.47 -9.00 -4.76
CA LEU A 105 -2.55 -8.18 -5.56
C LEU A 105 -3.30 -7.08 -6.29
N LYS A 106 -4.41 -7.42 -6.95
CA LYS A 106 -5.26 -6.43 -7.61
C LYS A 106 -5.74 -5.37 -6.62
N PHE A 107 -6.18 -5.79 -5.44
CA PHE A 107 -6.60 -4.90 -4.37
C PHE A 107 -5.47 -3.97 -3.88
N LEU A 108 -4.24 -4.48 -3.71
CA LEU A 108 -3.07 -3.67 -3.38
C LEU A 108 -2.81 -2.62 -4.48
N THR A 109 -2.87 -3.03 -5.74
CA THR A 109 -2.64 -2.12 -6.88
C THR A 109 -3.67 -0.99 -6.93
N GLU A 110 -4.95 -1.33 -6.78
CA GLU A 110 -6.04 -0.35 -6.74
C GLU A 110 -5.92 0.60 -5.54
N ALA A 111 -5.67 0.07 -4.34
CA ALA A 111 -5.47 0.87 -3.14
C ALA A 111 -4.27 1.81 -3.27
N SER A 112 -3.18 1.35 -3.90
CA SER A 112 -1.97 2.14 -4.14
C SER A 112 -2.20 3.26 -5.14
N SER A 113 -2.97 3.01 -6.20
CA SER A 113 -3.36 4.03 -7.18
C SER A 113 -4.21 5.12 -6.53
N ILE A 114 -5.23 4.73 -5.77
CA ILE A 114 -6.09 5.69 -5.05
C ILE A 114 -5.25 6.51 -4.06
N LEU A 115 -4.34 5.87 -3.32
CA LEU A 115 -3.45 6.55 -2.39
C LEU A 115 -2.58 7.56 -3.13
N ARG A 116 -1.96 7.16 -4.25
CA ARG A 116 -1.11 8.02 -5.07
C ARG A 116 -1.86 9.26 -5.58
N ASP A 117 -3.09 9.09 -6.06
CA ASP A 117 -3.92 10.18 -6.58
C ASP A 117 -4.35 11.21 -5.51
N ASN A 118 -4.28 10.83 -4.25
CA ASN A 118 -4.62 11.68 -3.11
C ASN A 118 -3.39 12.31 -2.43
N LEU A 119 -2.19 11.97 -2.85
CA LEU A 119 -0.95 12.54 -2.33
C LEU A 119 -0.38 13.59 -3.29
N THR A 120 0.24 14.62 -2.73
CA THR A 120 0.91 15.70 -3.48
C THR A 120 2.37 15.39 -3.78
N SER A 121 2.91 14.29 -3.23
CA SER A 121 4.30 13.86 -3.43
C SER A 121 4.67 13.78 -4.90
N LYS A 122 5.82 14.31 -5.28
CA LYS A 122 6.40 14.16 -6.63
C LYS A 122 7.04 12.78 -6.75
N ILE A 123 6.67 12.04 -7.79
CA ILE A 123 7.18 10.68 -8.03
C ILE A 123 8.31 10.73 -9.05
N ILE A 124 9.45 10.17 -8.66
CA ILE A 124 10.61 9.95 -9.52
C ILE A 124 10.70 8.45 -9.80
N SER A 125 10.45 8.07 -11.04
CA SER A 125 10.54 6.70 -11.52
C SER A 125 11.87 6.48 -12.22
N ILE A 126 12.62 5.45 -11.81
CA ILE A 126 13.93 5.14 -12.36
C ILE A 126 13.83 3.81 -13.10
N THR A 127 14.10 3.85 -14.39
CA THR A 127 14.18 2.68 -15.28
C THR A 127 15.52 2.63 -16.00
N GLY A 128 15.84 1.51 -16.62
CA GLY A 128 17.09 1.31 -17.36
C GLY A 128 17.59 -0.14 -17.28
N SER A 129 18.59 -0.48 -18.06
CA SER A 129 19.19 -1.83 -18.10
C SER A 129 20.10 -2.09 -16.91
N CYS A 130 20.91 -1.10 -16.49
CA CYS A 130 21.88 -1.19 -15.39
C CYS A 130 21.76 0.00 -14.44
N GLY A 131 22.27 -0.16 -13.21
CA GLY A 131 22.45 0.94 -12.26
C GLY A 131 21.18 1.48 -11.59
N LYS A 132 19.98 1.00 -11.93
CA LYS A 132 18.69 1.47 -11.40
C LYS A 132 18.67 1.54 -9.87
N THR A 133 19.02 0.45 -9.22
CA THR A 133 18.98 0.35 -7.75
C THR A 133 19.97 1.32 -7.10
N SER A 134 21.19 1.43 -7.65
CA SER A 134 22.20 2.37 -7.14
C SER A 134 21.76 3.82 -7.31
N LEU A 135 21.21 4.18 -8.47
CA LEU A 135 20.70 5.52 -8.73
C LEU A 135 19.51 5.85 -7.83
N LYS A 136 18.58 4.91 -7.66
CA LYS A 136 17.44 5.05 -6.73
C LYS A 136 17.90 5.30 -5.28
N GLU A 137 18.87 4.50 -4.81
CA GLU A 137 19.42 4.65 -3.46
C GLU A 137 20.12 6.01 -3.29
N LEU A 138 20.93 6.41 -4.28
CA LEU A 138 21.62 7.71 -4.26
C LEU A 138 20.61 8.86 -4.26
N ALA A 139 19.67 8.87 -5.20
CA ALA A 139 18.64 9.90 -5.31
C ALA A 139 17.76 9.96 -4.06
N GLY A 140 17.29 8.80 -3.56
CA GLY A 140 16.48 8.73 -2.35
C GLY A 140 17.21 9.26 -1.11
N LYS A 141 18.46 8.86 -0.91
CA LYS A 141 19.27 9.36 0.22
C LYS A 141 19.58 10.84 0.10
N SER A 142 19.89 11.33 -1.10
CA SER A 142 20.21 12.75 -1.33
C SER A 142 18.98 13.64 -1.10
N LEU A 143 17.82 13.26 -1.66
CA LEU A 143 16.59 13.98 -1.44
C LEU A 143 16.14 13.94 0.02
N ASN A 144 16.32 12.81 0.71
CA ASN A 144 15.94 12.69 2.12
C ASN A 144 16.76 13.54 3.08
N LYS A 145 17.88 14.15 2.61
CA LYS A 145 18.64 15.15 3.38
C LYS A 145 18.00 16.54 3.36
N ILE A 146 17.18 16.84 2.35
CA ILE A 146 16.62 18.16 2.12
C ILE A 146 15.08 18.21 2.23
N SER A 147 14.42 17.06 2.13
CA SER A 147 12.96 16.98 2.19
C SER A 147 12.49 15.58 2.62
N GLN A 148 11.23 15.46 3.04
CA GLN A 148 10.63 14.16 3.37
C GLN A 148 10.54 13.31 2.11
N THR A 149 11.23 12.17 2.12
CA THR A 149 11.35 11.31 0.92
C THR A 149 11.17 9.84 1.28
N THR A 150 10.23 9.18 0.63
CA THR A 150 10.12 7.72 0.66
C THR A 150 10.73 7.14 -0.62
N TYR A 151 11.59 6.13 -0.49
CA TYR A 151 12.12 5.39 -1.64
C TYR A 151 12.00 3.88 -1.43
N SER A 152 11.82 3.14 -2.53
CA SER A 152 11.58 1.70 -2.47
C SER A 152 12.79 0.97 -1.88
N PRO A 153 12.58 0.07 -0.91
CA PRO A 153 13.66 -0.76 -0.39
C PRO A 153 14.07 -1.79 -1.47
N LYS A 154 15.37 -2.10 -1.54
CA LYS A 154 15.90 -3.14 -2.45
C LYS A 154 15.44 -2.89 -3.91
N SER A 155 15.40 -3.94 -4.73
CA SER A 155 14.93 -3.90 -6.12
C SER A 155 13.42 -4.21 -6.20
N PHE A 156 12.58 -3.36 -5.59
CA PHE A 156 11.13 -3.50 -5.64
C PHE A 156 10.57 -2.92 -6.94
N ASN A 157 10.95 -3.53 -8.08
CA ASN A 157 10.64 -3.10 -9.44
C ASN A 157 9.68 -4.04 -10.18
N ASN A 158 9.03 -4.96 -9.50
CA ASN A 158 8.11 -5.93 -10.09
C ASN A 158 6.64 -5.61 -9.76
N LYS A 159 5.73 -6.41 -10.28
CA LYS A 159 4.27 -6.26 -10.09
C LYS A 159 3.80 -6.22 -8.63
N PHE A 160 4.61 -6.63 -7.67
CA PHE A 160 4.32 -6.56 -6.24
C PHE A 160 5.00 -5.35 -5.59
N GLY A 161 6.24 -5.08 -5.98
CA GLY A 161 7.10 -4.09 -5.36
C GLY A 161 6.68 -2.66 -5.65
N VAL A 162 6.31 -2.36 -6.89
CA VAL A 162 5.86 -1.02 -7.29
C VAL A 162 4.59 -0.60 -6.54
N PRO A 163 3.49 -1.39 -6.54
CA PRO A 163 2.31 -1.04 -5.77
C PRO A 163 2.58 -0.95 -4.27
N LEU A 164 3.39 -1.85 -3.72
CA LEU A 164 3.74 -1.82 -2.31
C LEU A 164 4.53 -0.56 -1.94
N SER A 165 5.45 -0.13 -2.79
CA SER A 165 6.22 1.09 -2.60
C SER A 165 5.34 2.34 -2.64
N LEU A 166 4.41 2.41 -3.58
CA LEU A 166 3.41 3.47 -3.66
C LEU A 166 2.49 3.50 -2.44
N PHE A 167 2.02 2.32 -1.97
CA PHE A 167 1.20 2.25 -0.77
C PHE A 167 1.96 2.73 0.48
N ASN A 168 3.27 2.56 0.51
CA ASN A 168 4.11 2.97 1.64
C ASN A 168 4.49 4.45 1.64
N LEU A 169 4.13 5.23 0.62
CA LEU A 169 4.23 6.69 0.65
C LEU A 169 3.54 7.24 1.90
N LYS A 170 4.15 8.23 2.51
CA LYS A 170 3.59 8.96 3.65
C LYS A 170 2.87 10.22 3.15
N LYS A 171 1.96 10.72 3.98
CA LYS A 171 1.22 11.95 3.68
C LYS A 171 2.14 13.16 3.47
N ASP A 172 3.18 13.22 4.27
CA ASP A 172 4.08 14.37 4.35
C ASP A 172 5.34 14.17 3.48
N ASP A 173 5.38 13.13 2.61
CA ASP A 173 6.47 12.95 1.67
C ASP A 173 6.36 13.98 0.53
N ASP A 174 7.44 14.75 0.32
CA ASP A 174 7.60 15.63 -0.84
C ASP A 174 7.96 14.82 -2.09
N PHE A 175 8.73 13.74 -1.90
CA PHE A 175 9.18 12.87 -2.98
C PHE A 175 8.97 11.39 -2.69
N GLY A 176 8.65 10.66 -3.76
CA GLY A 176 8.73 9.20 -3.82
C GLY A 176 9.71 8.79 -4.91
N VAL A 177 10.74 7.98 -4.59
CA VAL A 177 11.73 7.51 -5.57
C VAL A 177 11.63 6.00 -5.72
N PHE A 178 11.26 5.54 -6.92
CA PHE A 178 10.97 4.14 -7.17
C PHE A 178 11.69 3.61 -8.40
N GLU A 179 12.11 2.36 -8.31
CA GLU A 179 12.62 1.58 -9.44
C GLU A 179 11.44 0.89 -10.15
N VAL A 180 11.39 0.97 -11.48
CA VAL A 180 10.34 0.41 -12.33
C VAL A 180 10.95 -0.36 -13.52
#